data_c87da7157ffc76a6f2b253e1638a040b
#
_entry.id   c87da7157ffc76a6f2b253e1638a040b
#
_cell.length_a   1.000
_cell.length_b   1.000
_cell.length_c   1.000
_cell.angle_alpha   90.00
_cell.angle_beta   90.00
_cell.angle_gamma   90.00
#
_symmetry.space_group_name_H-M   'P 1'
#
loop_
_entity.id
_entity.type
_entity.pdbx_description
1 polymer ?
#
loop_
_entity_poly.entity_id
_entity_poly.type
_entity_poly.pdbx_seq_one_letter_code
_entity_poly.pdbx_strand_id
1 'polypeptide(L)'
;MKTSQQQHRCGSTLVQTINAPLPLVWSILRRFDYPQAYKQFVKTCDLSSGDGGEGSVRDVTVVSGLPAGYSIERLDELDDESHVMAISIIGGDHRLLNYRSKTTAFVAAEEEEKTVVVESYMVDVPKGNSVEETTSFADTIVGFNLKSLAKLSENMASKRKS
;
A
#
# COMPACT_ATOMS: atom_id res chain seq x y z
N MET A 1 -38.54 10.61 7.60
CA MET A 1 -37.83 9.37 7.25
C MET A 1 -36.38 9.67 6.96
N LYS A 2 -35.52 9.24 7.87
CA LYS A 2 -34.09 9.29 7.58
C LYS A 2 -33.76 8.13 6.65
N THR A 3 -33.58 8.37 5.39
CA THR A 3 -32.87 7.43 4.54
C THR A 3 -31.47 7.27 5.13
N SER A 4 -31.18 6.10 5.68
CA SER A 4 -29.83 5.77 6.05
C SER A 4 -28.97 5.97 4.80
N GLN A 5 -28.12 6.98 4.82
CA GLN A 5 -27.07 7.10 3.81
C GLN A 5 -26.15 5.90 4.07
N GLN A 6 -26.41 4.81 3.38
CA GLN A 6 -25.42 3.74 3.29
C GLN A 6 -24.21 4.37 2.64
N GLN A 7 -23.15 4.54 3.44
CA GLN A 7 -21.84 4.86 2.87
C GLN A 7 -21.50 3.73 1.92
N HIS A 8 -21.49 4.06 0.63
CA HIS A 8 -21.01 3.11 -0.36
C HIS A 8 -19.53 2.91 -0.16
N ARG A 9 -19.14 1.66 0.02
CA ARG A 9 -17.76 1.25 0.06
C ARG A 9 -17.47 0.40 -1.16
N CYS A 10 -16.23 0.48 -1.64
CA CYS A 10 -15.76 -0.38 -2.71
C CYS A 10 -14.40 -0.94 -2.34
N GLY A 11 -14.01 -1.98 -3.03
CA GLY A 11 -12.71 -2.61 -2.80
C GLY A 11 -12.26 -3.37 -4.02
N SER A 12 -11.01 -3.77 -3.99
CA SER A 12 -10.39 -4.51 -5.09
C SER A 12 -9.21 -5.30 -4.55
N THR A 13 -8.78 -6.28 -5.31
CA THR A 13 -7.60 -7.07 -5.05
C THR A 13 -6.68 -7.01 -6.26
N LEU A 14 -5.44 -6.59 -6.04
CA LEU A 14 -4.41 -6.53 -7.07
C LEU A 14 -3.31 -7.54 -6.76
N VAL A 15 -2.77 -8.15 -7.81
CA VAL A 15 -1.73 -9.16 -7.69
C VAL A 15 -0.54 -8.73 -8.54
N GLN A 16 0.65 -8.83 -7.96
CA GLN A 16 1.90 -8.52 -8.66
C GLN A 16 2.89 -9.66 -8.46
N THR A 17 3.33 -10.25 -9.56
CA THR A 17 4.44 -11.21 -9.54
C THR A 17 5.75 -10.45 -9.67
N ILE A 18 6.73 -10.83 -8.86
CA ILE A 18 8.03 -10.17 -8.77
C ILE A 18 9.13 -11.20 -8.93
N ASN A 19 10.05 -10.98 -9.86
CA ASN A 19 11.19 -11.86 -10.09
C ASN A 19 12.33 -11.55 -9.11
N ALA A 20 12.04 -11.75 -7.83
CA ALA A 20 12.96 -11.55 -6.72
C ALA A 20 12.52 -12.43 -5.56
N PRO A 21 13.45 -12.86 -4.70
CA PRO A 21 13.09 -13.76 -3.58
C PRO A 21 12.30 -13.04 -2.50
N LEU A 22 11.43 -13.78 -1.84
CA LEU A 22 10.52 -13.27 -0.81
C LEU A 22 11.23 -12.45 0.30
N PRO A 23 12.37 -12.91 0.87
CA PRO A 23 13.01 -12.12 1.91
C PRO A 23 13.40 -10.71 1.45
N LEU A 24 13.83 -10.58 0.21
CA LEU A 24 14.19 -9.28 -0.36
C LEU A 24 12.95 -8.39 -0.55
N VAL A 25 11.91 -8.92 -1.18
CA VAL A 25 10.66 -8.18 -1.40
C VAL A 25 10.06 -7.75 -0.06
N TRP A 26 10.01 -8.66 0.89
CA TRP A 26 9.45 -8.38 2.21
C TRP A 26 10.27 -7.31 2.96
N SER A 27 11.60 -7.33 2.83
CA SER A 27 12.46 -6.34 3.48
C SER A 27 12.15 -4.91 3.04
N ILE A 28 11.64 -4.73 1.83
CA ILE A 28 11.22 -3.43 1.31
C ILE A 28 9.80 -3.09 1.79
N LEU A 29 8.87 -4.04 1.62
CA LEU A 29 7.46 -3.87 1.98
C LEU A 29 7.26 -3.52 3.45
N ARG A 30 7.96 -4.22 4.34
CA ARG A 30 7.75 -4.12 5.78
C ARG A 30 8.18 -2.78 6.38
N ARG A 31 8.92 -1.96 5.65
CA ARG A 31 9.41 -0.66 6.13
C ARG A 31 8.29 0.38 6.13
N PHE A 32 7.48 0.34 7.19
CA PHE A 32 6.41 1.31 7.39
C PHE A 32 6.93 2.75 7.47
N ASP A 33 8.14 2.93 7.99
CA ASP A 33 8.79 4.23 8.14
C ASP A 33 9.42 4.77 6.85
N TYR A 34 9.51 3.95 5.79
CA TYR A 34 10.17 4.36 4.55
C TYR A 34 9.45 3.88 3.30
N PRO A 35 8.17 4.29 3.10
CA PRO A 35 7.39 3.90 1.92
C PRO A 35 7.93 4.49 0.62
N GLN A 36 8.63 5.60 0.68
CA GLN A 36 9.20 6.25 -0.50
C GLN A 36 10.28 5.44 -1.19
N ALA A 37 10.74 4.34 -0.59
CA ALA A 37 11.63 3.41 -1.26
C ALA A 37 11.03 2.91 -2.58
N TYR A 38 9.70 2.68 -2.62
CA TYR A 38 9.02 2.21 -3.83
C TYR A 38 7.74 2.99 -4.17
N LYS A 39 7.15 3.71 -3.22
CA LYS A 39 5.95 4.54 -3.48
C LYS A 39 6.39 5.91 -3.99
N GLN A 40 6.47 6.04 -5.30
CA GLN A 40 7.07 7.23 -5.94
C GLN A 40 6.28 8.52 -5.73
N PHE A 41 4.99 8.44 -5.39
CA PHE A 41 4.19 9.62 -5.09
C PHE A 41 4.45 10.16 -3.68
N VAL A 42 5.09 9.38 -2.82
CA VAL A 42 5.42 9.82 -1.46
C VAL A 42 6.67 10.70 -1.50
N LYS A 43 6.53 11.92 -1.00
CA LYS A 43 7.64 12.87 -0.89
C LYS A 43 8.37 12.70 0.45
N THR A 44 7.63 12.74 1.55
CA THR A 44 8.19 12.57 2.90
C THR A 44 7.34 11.61 3.71
N CYS A 45 7.98 10.97 4.67
CA CYS A 45 7.31 10.11 5.64
C CYS A 45 8.00 10.28 6.99
N ASP A 46 7.22 10.65 8.01
CA ASP A 46 7.71 10.81 9.37
C ASP A 46 6.82 10.04 10.34
N LEU A 47 7.44 9.27 11.25
CA LEU A 47 6.68 8.61 12.30
C LEU A 47 6.25 9.67 13.33
N SER A 48 4.94 9.85 13.47
CA SER A 48 4.38 10.73 14.49
C SER A 48 4.13 9.99 15.80
N SER A 49 4.08 8.67 15.78
CA SER A 49 3.88 7.81 16.95
C SER A 49 4.44 6.42 16.66
N GLY A 50 5.06 5.80 17.67
CA GLY A 50 5.57 4.45 17.58
C GLY A 50 6.99 4.37 17.04
N ASP A 51 7.47 3.15 16.86
CA ASP A 51 8.84 2.82 16.45
C ASP A 51 8.93 2.21 15.04
N GLY A 52 7.81 2.16 14.31
CA GLY A 52 7.71 1.52 13.02
C GLY A 52 7.05 0.15 13.04
N GLY A 53 6.74 -0.38 14.25
CA GLY A 53 5.99 -1.62 14.42
C GLY A 53 4.48 -1.38 14.50
N GLU A 54 3.74 -2.45 14.81
CA GLU A 54 2.27 -2.39 14.93
C GLU A 54 1.82 -1.25 15.83
N GLY A 55 0.80 -0.53 15.41
CA GLY A 55 0.25 0.61 16.12
C GLY A 55 0.94 1.93 15.78
N SER A 56 2.07 1.92 15.10
CA SER A 56 2.76 3.13 14.69
C SER A 56 1.92 3.95 13.72
N VAL A 57 2.09 5.28 13.79
CA VAL A 57 1.42 6.23 12.91
C VAL A 57 2.48 7.02 12.15
N ARG A 58 2.25 7.19 10.86
CA ARG A 58 3.13 7.99 10.00
C ARG A 58 2.36 9.12 9.34
N ASP A 59 3.05 10.24 9.16
CA ASP A 59 2.56 11.37 8.39
C ASP A 59 3.27 11.35 7.04
N VAL A 60 2.49 11.27 5.97
CA VAL A 60 2.99 11.12 4.61
C VAL A 60 2.59 12.35 3.81
N THR A 61 3.58 12.99 3.17
CA THR A 61 3.29 14.04 2.19
C THR A 61 3.53 13.49 0.78
N VAL A 62 2.76 13.98 -0.17
CA VAL A 62 2.85 13.52 -1.55
C VAL A 62 3.51 14.59 -2.42
N VAL A 63 4.01 14.16 -3.58
CA VAL A 63 4.65 15.08 -4.54
C VAL A 63 3.65 16.09 -5.08
N SER A 64 4.15 17.27 -5.46
CA SER A 64 3.32 18.37 -5.98
C SER A 64 2.56 17.96 -7.25
N GLY A 65 1.38 18.56 -7.44
CA GLY A 65 0.57 18.34 -8.62
C GLY A 65 -0.45 17.22 -8.50
N LEU A 66 -0.45 16.48 -7.38
CA LEU A 66 -1.48 15.50 -7.10
C LEU A 66 -2.64 16.15 -6.37
N PRO A 67 -3.86 15.59 -6.48
CA PRO A 67 -5.05 16.17 -5.83
C PRO A 67 -5.11 15.97 -4.33
N ALA A 68 -4.09 15.38 -3.73
CA ALA A 68 -3.98 15.16 -2.30
C ALA A 68 -2.69 15.81 -1.76
N GLY A 69 -2.73 16.35 -0.56
CA GLY A 69 -1.57 16.99 0.08
C GLY A 69 -0.82 16.06 1.01
N TYR A 70 -1.54 15.38 1.89
CA TYR A 70 -0.94 14.50 2.90
C TYR A 70 -1.93 13.47 3.40
N SER A 71 -1.40 12.40 4.00
CA SER A 71 -2.20 11.40 4.70
C SER A 71 -1.56 11.04 6.03
N ILE A 72 -2.41 10.67 6.99
CA ILE A 72 -2.00 10.14 8.28
C ILE A 72 -2.38 8.67 8.26
N GLU A 73 -1.43 7.78 8.47
CA GLU A 73 -1.61 6.35 8.27
C GLU A 73 -1.14 5.56 9.50
N ARG A 74 -1.87 4.51 9.83
CA ARG A 74 -1.55 3.64 10.96
C ARG A 74 -1.23 2.23 10.47
N LEU A 75 -0.18 1.65 11.04
CA LEU A 75 0.16 0.25 10.82
C LEU A 75 -0.70 -0.63 11.73
N ASP A 76 -1.71 -1.28 11.17
CA ASP A 76 -2.65 -2.11 11.93
C ASP A 76 -2.08 -3.49 12.23
N GLU A 77 -1.32 -4.06 11.30
CA GLU A 77 -0.76 -5.41 11.43
C GLU A 77 0.58 -5.48 10.72
N LEU A 78 1.55 -6.11 11.36
CA LEU A 78 2.83 -6.44 10.73
C LEU A 78 3.24 -7.83 11.23
N ASP A 79 3.14 -8.82 10.37
CA ASP A 79 3.47 -10.21 10.68
C ASP A 79 4.63 -10.65 9.79
N ASP A 80 5.84 -10.68 10.36
CA ASP A 80 7.05 -11.05 9.63
C ASP A 80 7.14 -12.55 9.35
N GLU A 81 6.38 -13.37 10.05
CA GLU A 81 6.33 -14.82 9.81
C GLU A 81 5.46 -15.15 8.61
N SER A 82 4.26 -14.61 8.58
CA SER A 82 3.29 -14.84 7.51
C SER A 82 3.41 -13.86 6.36
N HIS A 83 4.25 -12.83 6.51
CA HIS A 83 4.47 -11.76 5.53
C HIS A 83 3.16 -11.03 5.19
N VAL A 84 2.54 -10.49 6.24
CA VAL A 84 1.28 -9.75 6.14
C VAL A 84 1.47 -8.36 6.74
N MET A 85 0.98 -7.34 6.03
CA MET A 85 1.02 -5.95 6.47
C MET A 85 -0.34 -5.31 6.19
N ALA A 86 -0.94 -4.71 7.21
CA ALA A 86 -2.22 -4.02 7.07
C ALA A 86 -2.07 -2.57 7.52
N ILE A 87 -2.64 -1.65 6.75
CA ILE A 87 -2.52 -0.21 6.95
C ILE A 87 -3.90 0.43 6.80
N SER A 88 -4.20 1.40 7.67
CA SER A 88 -5.38 2.25 7.56
C SER A 88 -4.96 3.70 7.38
N ILE A 89 -5.62 4.42 6.48
CA ILE A 89 -5.51 5.88 6.41
C ILE A 89 -6.52 6.45 7.41
N ILE A 90 -6.02 7.15 8.43
CA ILE A 90 -6.84 7.63 9.55
C ILE A 90 -7.05 9.14 9.55
N GLY A 91 -6.43 9.87 8.64
CA GLY A 91 -6.60 11.32 8.55
C GLY A 91 -5.85 11.91 7.37
N GLY A 92 -5.93 13.24 7.25
CA GLY A 92 -5.24 13.97 6.21
C GLY A 92 -6.19 14.59 5.18
N ASP A 93 -5.60 15.21 4.18
CA ASP A 93 -6.30 15.78 3.02
C ASP A 93 -5.98 14.93 1.79
N HIS A 94 -6.87 13.99 1.48
CA HIS A 94 -6.70 13.01 0.41
C HIS A 94 -8.06 12.49 -0.07
N ARG A 95 -8.04 11.73 -1.18
CA ARG A 95 -9.26 11.19 -1.80
C ARG A 95 -9.56 9.74 -1.43
N LEU A 96 -8.71 9.11 -0.62
CA LEU A 96 -8.87 7.71 -0.21
C LEU A 96 -9.51 7.63 1.19
N LEU A 97 -10.79 7.98 1.27
CA LEU A 97 -11.54 8.08 2.54
C LEU A 97 -11.72 6.71 3.17
N ASN A 98 -11.34 6.58 4.43
CA ASN A 98 -11.42 5.32 5.21
C ASN A 98 -10.77 4.14 4.50
N TYR A 99 -9.66 4.41 3.80
CA TYR A 99 -8.90 3.39 3.10
C TYR A 99 -8.25 2.44 4.09
N ARG A 100 -8.43 1.15 3.84
CA ARG A 100 -7.73 0.08 4.57
C ARG A 100 -7.21 -0.92 3.57
N SER A 101 -5.96 -1.34 3.74
CA SER A 101 -5.35 -2.32 2.87
C SER A 101 -4.71 -3.44 3.66
N LYS A 102 -4.66 -4.60 3.05
CA LYS A 102 -3.91 -5.76 3.55
C LYS A 102 -3.06 -6.29 2.42
N THR A 103 -1.76 -6.34 2.67
CA THR A 103 -0.77 -6.80 1.69
C THR A 103 -0.15 -8.09 2.22
N THR A 104 -0.15 -9.12 1.39
CA THR A 104 0.44 -10.41 1.70
C THR A 104 1.46 -10.74 0.63
N ALA A 105 2.62 -11.25 1.04
CA ALA A 105 3.67 -11.69 0.12
C ALA A 105 4.00 -13.14 0.38
N PHE A 106 4.18 -13.92 -0.68
CA PHE A 106 4.50 -15.35 -0.57
C PHE A 106 5.29 -15.81 -1.79
N VAL A 107 6.01 -16.92 -1.61
CA VAL A 107 6.78 -17.53 -2.69
C VAL A 107 5.83 -18.05 -3.76
N ALA A 108 6.11 -17.76 -5.03
CA ALA A 108 5.35 -18.33 -6.13
C ALA A 108 5.54 -19.87 -6.15
N ALA A 109 4.49 -20.60 -6.50
CA ALA A 109 4.50 -22.05 -6.45
C ALA A 109 5.74 -22.62 -7.14
N GLU A 110 6.57 -23.40 -6.39
CA GLU A 110 7.77 -24.09 -6.86
C GLU A 110 8.89 -23.20 -7.44
N GLU A 111 8.79 -21.86 -7.27
CA GLU A 111 9.80 -20.92 -7.79
C GLU A 111 10.33 -20.02 -6.67
N GLU A 112 11.35 -20.47 -5.94
CA GLU A 112 11.91 -19.76 -4.77
C GLU A 112 12.42 -18.34 -5.08
N GLU A 113 12.81 -18.08 -6.32
CA GLU A 113 13.31 -16.77 -6.76
C GLU A 113 12.18 -15.83 -7.21
N LYS A 114 10.95 -16.25 -7.05
CA LYS A 114 9.78 -15.48 -7.51
C LYS A 114 8.79 -15.31 -6.37
N THR A 115 8.31 -14.09 -6.21
CA THR A 115 7.38 -13.69 -5.15
C THR A 115 6.06 -13.22 -5.75
N VAL A 116 4.97 -13.56 -5.10
CA VAL A 116 3.65 -13.00 -5.41
C VAL A 116 3.25 -12.07 -4.28
N VAL A 117 2.87 -10.85 -4.63
CA VAL A 117 2.34 -9.86 -3.68
C VAL A 117 0.89 -9.61 -4.02
N VAL A 118 0.03 -9.76 -3.02
CA VAL A 118 -1.42 -9.51 -3.14
C VAL A 118 -1.79 -8.38 -2.21
N GLU A 119 -2.38 -7.34 -2.77
CA GLU A 119 -2.90 -6.23 -1.98
C GLU A 119 -4.40 -6.11 -2.18
N SER A 120 -5.16 -6.22 -1.09
CA SER A 120 -6.60 -6.02 -1.06
C SER A 120 -6.90 -4.74 -0.29
N TYR A 121 -7.83 -3.93 -0.78
CA TYR A 121 -8.22 -2.71 -0.10
C TYR A 121 -9.74 -2.55 -0.08
N MET A 122 -10.20 -1.74 0.87
CA MET A 122 -11.55 -1.21 0.96
C MET A 122 -11.44 0.30 1.13
N VAL A 123 -12.33 1.06 0.50
CA VAL A 123 -12.34 2.52 0.56
C VAL A 123 -13.78 3.02 0.43
N ASP A 124 -14.08 4.14 1.06
CA ASP A 124 -15.38 4.78 0.91
C ASP A 124 -15.47 5.48 -0.46
N VAL A 125 -16.65 5.39 -1.07
CA VAL A 125 -16.94 6.13 -2.30
C VAL A 125 -17.33 7.55 -1.91
N PRO A 126 -16.56 8.59 -2.32
CA PRO A 126 -16.90 9.97 -1.98
C PRO A 126 -18.25 10.36 -2.58
N LYS A 127 -18.94 11.26 -1.89
CA LYS A 127 -20.20 11.83 -2.38
C LYS A 127 -19.97 12.48 -3.74
N GLY A 128 -20.80 12.13 -4.72
CA GLY A 128 -20.69 12.63 -6.09
C GLY A 128 -19.83 11.77 -7.01
N ASN A 129 -19.11 10.77 -6.48
CA ASN A 129 -18.33 9.84 -7.29
C ASN A 129 -19.06 8.50 -7.42
N SER A 130 -18.74 7.76 -8.49
CA SER A 130 -19.23 6.40 -8.67
C SER A 130 -18.27 5.38 -8.06
N VAL A 131 -18.74 4.16 -7.87
CA VAL A 131 -17.89 3.01 -7.48
C VAL A 131 -16.78 2.82 -8.50
N GLU A 132 -17.10 2.90 -9.80
CA GLU A 132 -16.13 2.72 -10.89
C GLU A 132 -15.03 3.78 -10.86
N GLU A 133 -15.38 5.05 -10.65
CA GLU A 133 -14.40 6.13 -10.56
C GLU A 133 -13.46 5.93 -9.37
N THR A 134 -14.02 5.58 -8.21
CA THR A 134 -13.25 5.37 -6.98
C THR A 134 -12.32 4.16 -7.12
N THR A 135 -12.84 3.05 -7.63
CA THR A 135 -12.05 1.83 -7.85
C THR A 135 -10.94 2.09 -8.87
N SER A 136 -11.26 2.75 -9.97
CA SER A 136 -10.25 3.08 -11.00
C SER A 136 -9.12 3.95 -10.43
N PHE A 137 -9.47 4.95 -9.62
CA PHE A 137 -8.50 5.82 -8.97
C PHE A 137 -7.59 5.04 -8.00
N ALA A 138 -8.19 4.24 -7.12
CA ALA A 138 -7.44 3.46 -6.13
C ALA A 138 -6.59 2.38 -6.81
N ASP A 139 -7.14 1.66 -7.78
CA ASP A 139 -6.41 0.62 -8.52
C ASP A 139 -5.20 1.19 -9.26
N THR A 140 -5.33 2.38 -9.81
CA THR A 140 -4.21 3.05 -10.50
C THR A 140 -3.05 3.31 -9.52
N ILE A 141 -3.35 3.81 -8.33
CA ILE A 141 -2.33 4.09 -7.32
C ILE A 141 -1.70 2.80 -6.81
N VAL A 142 -2.51 1.85 -6.39
CA VAL A 142 -2.03 0.58 -5.83
C VAL A 142 -1.24 -0.20 -6.88
N GLY A 143 -1.77 -0.29 -8.10
CA GLY A 143 -1.10 -0.98 -9.20
C GLY A 143 0.25 -0.35 -9.55
N PHE A 144 0.32 0.97 -9.57
CA PHE A 144 1.56 1.69 -9.81
C PHE A 144 2.60 1.39 -8.71
N ASN A 145 2.17 1.41 -7.45
CA ASN A 145 3.06 1.11 -6.32
C ASN A 145 3.58 -0.33 -6.38
N LEU A 146 2.73 -1.29 -6.71
CA LEU A 146 3.15 -2.69 -6.84
C LEU A 146 4.13 -2.89 -7.98
N LYS A 147 3.94 -2.22 -9.11
CA LYS A 147 4.90 -2.26 -10.24
C LYS A 147 6.23 -1.64 -9.86
N SER A 148 6.21 -0.54 -9.10
CA SER A 148 7.43 0.10 -8.61
C SER A 148 8.18 -0.81 -7.64
N LEU A 149 7.45 -1.50 -6.76
CA LEU A 149 8.03 -2.49 -5.85
C LEU A 149 8.71 -3.61 -6.64
N ALA A 150 8.04 -4.12 -7.66
CA ALA A 150 8.59 -5.18 -8.52
C ALA A 150 9.89 -4.72 -9.18
N LYS A 151 9.88 -3.54 -9.77
CA LYS A 151 11.05 -2.99 -10.45
C LYS A 151 12.23 -2.81 -9.50
N LEU A 152 11.99 -2.24 -8.33
CA LEU A 152 13.04 -2.04 -7.31
C LEU A 152 13.59 -3.37 -6.84
N SER A 153 12.72 -4.32 -6.50
CA SER A 153 13.11 -5.64 -6.00
C SER A 153 13.94 -6.40 -7.04
N GLU A 154 13.50 -6.38 -8.30
CA GLU A 154 14.19 -7.07 -9.39
C GLU A 154 15.56 -6.46 -9.68
N ASN A 155 15.66 -5.14 -9.62
CA ASN A 155 16.95 -4.46 -9.77
C ASN A 155 17.92 -4.82 -8.65
N MET A 156 17.42 -4.88 -7.40
CA MET A 156 18.25 -5.27 -6.26
C MET A 156 18.68 -6.72 -6.33
N ALA A 157 17.78 -7.61 -6.74
CA ALA A 157 18.08 -9.04 -6.91
C ALA A 157 19.14 -9.24 -8.00
N SER A 158 19.02 -8.52 -9.11
CA SER A 158 19.99 -8.57 -10.22
C SER A 158 21.39 -8.12 -9.77
N LYS A 159 21.48 -7.06 -8.96
CA LYS A 159 22.77 -6.56 -8.45
C LYS A 159 23.42 -7.54 -7.47
N ARG A 160 22.64 -8.32 -6.72
CA ARG A 160 23.16 -9.32 -5.79
C ARG A 160 23.77 -10.53 -6.50
N LYS A 161 23.37 -10.77 -7.76
CA LYS A 161 23.87 -11.91 -8.57
C LYS A 161 25.12 -11.58 -9.36
N SER A 162 25.49 -10.32 -9.46
CA SER A 162 26.68 -9.88 -10.20
C SER A 162 27.93 -9.85 -9.32
#